data_3519842a4820833c55069cecffa927d9
#
_entry.id   3519842a4820833c55069cecffa927d9
#
_cell.length_a   1.000
_cell.length_b   1.000
_cell.length_c   1.000
_cell.angle_alpha   90.00
_cell.angle_beta   90.00
_cell.angle_gamma   90.00
#
_symmetry.space_group_name_H-M   'P 1'
#
loop_
_entity.id
_entity.type
_entity.pdbx_description
1 polymer ?
#
loop_
_entity_poly.entity_id
_entity_poly.type
_entity_poly.pdbx_seq_one_letter_code
_entity_poly.pdbx_strand_id
1 'polypeptide(L)'
;MTCLHHRTLKWGVAMFTLIVGIAHAQEEAVIKRATQLRAAPGDSASSVVELASNATVSRTSERQGAWIQVRAASGAVGWVHMFDIGAPVRDNPAAGALRHLGSKVSGGSSVSVATATAGIRGLGEGDVSRSTGGGRVGSPGEGLQQADRLRASAENARTFAAAASLQARRVESLPAPEPSSSASEAVAPTTPAPVRVENGDVLGHLLKSVESVTDAQEAELGSQMAVLLLHGKPLDPTPELQRYVNRLGRWLSLQSTRPDLPWTFVVVDESEFNAYSAPGGYVFVTRGLIDRCTDEAELAGILAHEIAHVINKHHLHAMHSAVRTGVPSNLAALVRHVHVLGYGAQAEHAADREAVTLAARAGLDPFGLVSALVQVNALGDSDLQFADAHPQSRLRLDHLEQAMARRLDPQAGTKAAVTIEQRLESSTLK
;
A
#
# COMPACT_ATOMS: atom_id res chain seq x y z
N MET A 1 -59.24 46.68 43.37
CA MET A 1 -58.20 45.68 43.72
C MET A 1 -58.14 44.67 42.58
N THR A 2 -57.29 44.92 41.64
CA THR A 2 -57.22 44.22 40.38
C THR A 2 -55.91 43.40 40.34
N CYS A 3 -56.01 42.07 40.26
CA CYS A 3 -54.89 41.14 40.16
C CYS A 3 -54.50 41.01 38.67
N LEU A 4 -53.26 41.39 38.35
CA LEU A 4 -52.68 41.25 37.04
C LEU A 4 -52.03 39.87 36.96
N HIS A 5 -52.51 39.02 35.98
CA HIS A 5 -51.87 37.73 35.63
C HIS A 5 -50.80 37.95 34.58
N HIS A 6 -49.54 37.70 34.96
CA HIS A 6 -48.43 37.63 33.99
C HIS A 6 -48.40 36.24 33.37
N ARG A 7 -48.67 36.17 32.05
CA ARG A 7 -48.42 34.98 31.21
C ARG A 7 -46.99 35.06 30.68
N THR A 8 -46.13 34.19 31.19
CA THR A 8 -44.80 33.98 30.61
C THR A 8 -44.88 33.07 29.39
N LEU A 9 -44.58 33.63 28.23
CA LEU A 9 -44.47 32.93 26.94
C LEU A 9 -43.10 32.27 26.87
N LYS A 10 -43.03 30.92 26.97
CA LYS A 10 -41.82 30.16 26.78
C LYS A 10 -41.59 29.96 25.25
N TRP A 11 -40.60 30.64 24.71
CA TRP A 11 -40.09 30.39 23.37
C TRP A 11 -39.17 29.15 23.40
N GLY A 12 -39.64 28.04 22.87
CA GLY A 12 -38.80 26.87 22.60
C GLY A 12 -38.00 27.11 21.33
N VAL A 13 -36.70 27.33 21.47
CA VAL A 13 -35.77 27.33 20.34
C VAL A 13 -35.51 25.85 19.96
N ALA A 14 -36.13 25.40 18.88
CA ALA A 14 -35.79 24.12 18.25
C ALA A 14 -34.45 24.28 17.53
N MET A 15 -33.40 23.76 18.13
CA MET A 15 -32.08 23.67 17.52
C MET A 15 -32.10 22.54 16.47
N PHE A 16 -32.31 22.88 15.20
CA PHE A 16 -32.11 21.96 14.07
C PHE A 16 -30.60 21.76 13.90
N THR A 17 -30.07 20.69 14.45
CA THR A 17 -28.73 20.18 14.10
C THR A 17 -28.78 19.70 12.65
N LEU A 18 -28.24 20.52 11.75
CA LEU A 18 -27.98 20.13 10.37
C LEU A 18 -26.82 19.13 10.41
N ILE A 19 -27.12 17.83 10.38
CA ILE A 19 -26.13 16.80 10.11
C ILE A 19 -25.77 16.95 8.65
N VAL A 20 -24.69 17.66 8.37
CA VAL A 20 -24.04 17.63 7.07
C VAL A 20 -23.42 16.25 6.95
N GLY A 21 -24.17 15.30 6.43
CA GLY A 21 -23.62 14.02 5.98
C GLY A 21 -22.61 14.33 4.88
N ILE A 22 -21.35 14.06 5.14
CA ILE A 22 -20.33 14.00 4.09
C ILE A 22 -20.80 12.92 3.15
N ALA A 23 -21.39 13.30 2.01
CA ALA A 23 -21.72 12.38 0.93
C ALA A 23 -20.39 11.82 0.42
N HIS A 24 -20.02 10.66 0.92
CA HIS A 24 -18.98 9.86 0.27
C HIS A 24 -19.48 9.63 -1.17
N ALA A 25 -18.73 10.11 -2.14
CA ALA A 25 -19.07 9.91 -3.55
C ALA A 25 -19.24 8.41 -3.75
N GLN A 26 -20.43 7.99 -4.17
CA GLN A 26 -20.69 6.60 -4.52
C GLN A 26 -19.81 6.29 -5.73
N GLU A 27 -18.86 5.40 -5.52
CA GLU A 27 -17.88 5.04 -6.54
C GLU A 27 -18.52 4.05 -7.51
N GLU A 28 -18.52 4.41 -8.80
CA GLU A 28 -19.03 3.57 -9.85
C GLU A 28 -18.12 2.36 -10.07
N ALA A 29 -18.73 1.17 -10.19
CA ALA A 29 -18.02 -0.08 -10.42
C ALA A 29 -18.78 -0.95 -11.43
N VAL A 30 -18.11 -1.96 -11.97
CA VAL A 30 -18.68 -2.88 -12.97
C VAL A 30 -18.59 -4.32 -12.46
N ILE A 31 -19.61 -5.10 -12.71
CA ILE A 31 -19.62 -6.54 -12.42
C ILE A 31 -18.77 -7.27 -13.46
N LYS A 32 -17.70 -7.94 -13.03
CA LYS A 32 -16.76 -8.66 -13.91
C LYS A 32 -17.38 -9.89 -14.55
N ARG A 33 -18.19 -10.62 -13.78
CA ARG A 33 -18.89 -11.84 -14.21
C ARG A 33 -20.30 -11.90 -13.62
N ALA A 34 -21.22 -12.56 -14.30
CA ALA A 34 -22.57 -12.72 -13.79
C ALA A 34 -22.55 -13.31 -12.36
N THR A 35 -23.21 -12.63 -11.43
CA THR A 35 -23.20 -12.97 -10.01
C THR A 35 -24.54 -12.60 -9.37
N GLN A 36 -24.73 -12.95 -8.11
CA GLN A 36 -25.94 -12.62 -7.36
C GLN A 36 -25.66 -11.56 -6.31
N LEU A 37 -26.51 -10.54 -6.28
CA LEU A 37 -26.54 -9.59 -5.17
C LEU A 37 -27.15 -10.32 -3.96
N ARG A 38 -26.37 -10.44 -2.88
CA ARG A 38 -26.77 -11.17 -1.67
C ARG A 38 -27.35 -10.23 -0.62
N ALA A 39 -28.29 -10.70 0.16
CA ALA A 39 -28.89 -9.92 1.26
C ALA A 39 -27.92 -9.70 2.44
N ALA A 40 -26.92 -10.59 2.58
CA ALA A 40 -25.86 -10.52 3.59
C ALA A 40 -24.55 -11.04 3.00
N PRO A 41 -23.39 -10.74 3.64
CA PRO A 41 -22.11 -11.31 3.26
C PRO A 41 -22.12 -12.84 3.35
N GLY A 42 -21.71 -13.52 2.28
CA GLY A 42 -21.61 -14.98 2.24
C GLY A 42 -22.40 -15.63 1.09
N ASP A 43 -21.86 -16.74 0.58
CA ASP A 43 -22.46 -17.48 -0.55
C ASP A 43 -23.80 -18.11 -0.20
N SER A 44 -24.04 -18.43 1.07
CA SER A 44 -25.27 -19.00 1.55
C SER A 44 -26.40 -17.99 1.80
N ALA A 45 -26.10 -16.69 1.74
CA ALA A 45 -27.11 -15.66 1.92
C ALA A 45 -28.09 -15.64 0.76
N SER A 46 -29.36 -15.29 1.03
CA SER A 46 -30.40 -15.22 0.03
C SER A 46 -30.07 -14.25 -1.10
N SER A 47 -30.42 -14.60 -2.33
CA SER A 47 -30.27 -13.70 -3.48
C SER A 47 -31.33 -12.61 -3.46
N VAL A 48 -30.93 -11.37 -3.68
CA VAL A 48 -31.82 -10.20 -3.82
C VAL A 48 -32.15 -9.99 -5.29
N VAL A 49 -31.12 -9.99 -6.16
CA VAL A 49 -31.25 -9.83 -7.61
C VAL A 49 -30.03 -10.42 -8.30
N GLU A 50 -30.21 -10.88 -9.52
CA GLU A 50 -29.12 -11.32 -10.37
C GLU A 50 -28.47 -10.14 -11.09
N LEU A 51 -27.15 -10.08 -11.09
CA LEU A 51 -26.35 -9.05 -11.74
C LEU A 51 -25.63 -9.65 -12.95
N ALA A 52 -25.92 -9.12 -14.12
CA ALA A 52 -25.25 -9.55 -15.35
C ALA A 52 -23.78 -9.08 -15.37
N SER A 53 -22.94 -9.78 -16.14
CA SER A 53 -21.60 -9.29 -16.46
C SER A 53 -21.67 -7.91 -17.13
N ASN A 54 -20.76 -7.02 -16.79
CA ASN A 54 -20.70 -5.62 -17.21
C ASN A 54 -21.86 -4.73 -16.69
N ALA A 55 -22.69 -5.22 -15.76
CA ALA A 55 -23.67 -4.37 -15.10
C ALA A 55 -22.96 -3.31 -14.25
N THR A 56 -23.37 -2.04 -14.38
CA THR A 56 -22.90 -0.95 -13.52
C THR A 56 -23.58 -1.01 -12.16
N VAL A 57 -22.78 -0.86 -11.11
CA VAL A 57 -23.21 -0.77 -9.71
C VAL A 57 -22.51 0.37 -9.02
N SER A 58 -23.08 0.88 -7.94
CA SER A 58 -22.41 1.88 -7.08
C SER A 58 -21.91 1.20 -5.82
N ARG A 59 -20.61 1.28 -5.54
CA ARG A 59 -20.02 0.80 -4.29
C ARG A 59 -20.44 1.68 -3.13
N THR A 60 -20.68 1.08 -1.98
CA THR A 60 -20.74 1.78 -0.70
C THR A 60 -19.41 1.62 0.05
N SER A 61 -19.26 2.32 1.18
CA SER A 61 -18.10 2.14 2.06
C SER A 61 -18.15 0.87 2.93
N GLU A 62 -19.27 0.12 2.86
CA GLU A 62 -19.48 -1.04 3.72
C GLU A 62 -18.76 -2.27 3.16
N ARG A 63 -17.86 -2.82 3.96
CA ARG A 63 -17.11 -4.04 3.67
C ARG A 63 -17.15 -5.02 4.84
N GLN A 64 -17.30 -6.29 4.56
CA GLN A 64 -17.20 -7.37 5.55
C GLN A 64 -16.44 -8.55 4.94
N GLY A 65 -15.19 -8.71 5.34
CA GLY A 65 -14.30 -9.73 4.81
C GLY A 65 -14.18 -9.64 3.28
N ALA A 66 -14.43 -10.74 2.59
CA ALA A 66 -14.39 -10.83 1.13
C ALA A 66 -15.57 -10.13 0.40
N TRP A 67 -16.49 -9.53 1.15
CA TRP A 67 -17.75 -9.00 0.60
C TRP A 67 -17.81 -7.49 0.71
N ILE A 68 -18.30 -6.85 -0.36
CA ILE A 68 -18.52 -5.41 -0.41
C ILE A 68 -19.98 -5.13 -0.74
N GLN A 69 -20.55 -4.13 -0.08
CA GLN A 69 -21.91 -3.72 -0.34
C GLN A 69 -21.98 -2.83 -1.57
N VAL A 70 -22.95 -3.12 -2.44
CA VAL A 70 -23.20 -2.34 -3.64
C VAL A 70 -24.67 -2.01 -3.79
N ARG A 71 -24.95 -0.95 -4.54
CA ARG A 71 -26.27 -0.58 -5.02
C ARG A 71 -26.36 -0.87 -6.51
N ALA A 72 -27.29 -1.73 -6.92
CA ALA A 72 -27.59 -1.98 -8.31
C ALA A 72 -28.35 -0.82 -8.97
N ALA A 73 -28.35 -0.74 -10.29
CA ALA A 73 -29.10 0.28 -11.05
C ALA A 73 -30.61 0.26 -10.77
N SER A 74 -31.17 -0.88 -10.36
CA SER A 74 -32.54 -1.02 -9.88
C SER A 74 -32.84 -0.35 -8.55
N GLY A 75 -31.80 0.14 -7.84
CA GLY A 75 -31.88 0.65 -6.47
C GLY A 75 -31.71 -0.42 -5.39
N ALA A 76 -31.68 -1.69 -5.74
CA ALA A 76 -31.46 -2.77 -4.77
C ALA A 76 -30.07 -2.67 -4.16
N VAL A 77 -29.98 -2.83 -2.83
CA VAL A 77 -28.72 -2.82 -2.07
C VAL A 77 -28.45 -4.22 -1.55
N GLY A 78 -27.21 -4.66 -1.66
CA GLY A 78 -26.80 -5.96 -1.17
C GLY A 78 -25.28 -6.15 -1.29
N TRP A 79 -24.84 -7.41 -1.20
CA TRP A 79 -23.45 -7.80 -1.10
C TRP A 79 -23.00 -8.60 -2.30
N VAL A 80 -21.81 -8.31 -2.80
CA VAL A 80 -21.13 -9.10 -3.83
C VAL A 80 -19.72 -9.41 -3.37
N HIS A 81 -19.15 -10.50 -3.86
CA HIS A 81 -17.75 -10.84 -3.56
C HIS A 81 -16.82 -9.85 -4.24
N MET A 82 -15.73 -9.44 -3.57
CA MET A 82 -14.83 -8.38 -4.05
C MET A 82 -14.18 -8.69 -5.41
N PHE A 83 -13.92 -9.96 -5.70
CA PHE A 83 -13.41 -10.38 -7.00
C PHE A 83 -14.46 -10.37 -8.14
N ASP A 84 -15.73 -10.21 -7.84
CA ASP A 84 -16.77 -10.06 -8.86
C ASP A 84 -16.94 -8.61 -9.34
N ILE A 85 -16.23 -7.67 -8.72
CA ILE A 85 -16.27 -6.24 -9.03
C ILE A 85 -14.98 -5.80 -9.73
N GLY A 86 -15.11 -4.94 -10.72
CA GLY A 86 -14.01 -4.25 -11.39
C GLY A 86 -14.26 -2.75 -11.47
N ALA A 87 -13.22 -1.98 -11.72
CA ALA A 87 -13.38 -0.58 -12.06
C ALA A 87 -14.10 -0.43 -13.40
N PRO A 88 -14.91 0.62 -13.59
CA PRO A 88 -15.50 0.91 -14.87
C PRO A 88 -14.40 1.14 -15.91
N VAL A 89 -14.56 0.58 -17.09
CA VAL A 89 -13.67 0.86 -18.21
C VAL A 89 -13.91 2.33 -18.61
N ARG A 90 -13.09 3.22 -18.10
CA ARG A 90 -13.06 4.59 -18.59
C ARG A 90 -12.28 4.60 -19.90
N ASP A 91 -12.99 4.68 -21.03
CA ASP A 91 -12.36 5.03 -22.29
C ASP A 91 -11.80 6.44 -22.14
N ASN A 92 -10.53 6.54 -21.77
CA ASN A 92 -9.82 7.80 -21.81
C ASN A 92 -9.28 7.98 -23.24
N PRO A 93 -9.96 8.75 -24.11
CA PRO A 93 -9.56 8.93 -25.51
C PRO A 93 -8.14 9.55 -25.62
N ALA A 94 -7.68 10.27 -24.59
CA ALA A 94 -6.33 10.82 -24.54
C ALA A 94 -5.27 9.74 -24.32
N ALA A 95 -5.54 8.74 -23.49
CA ALA A 95 -4.63 7.60 -23.27
C ALA A 95 -4.54 6.67 -24.50
N GLY A 96 -5.65 6.53 -25.24
CA GLY A 96 -5.68 5.83 -26.54
C GLY A 96 -4.83 6.53 -27.60
N ALA A 97 -4.91 7.87 -27.68
CA ALA A 97 -4.12 8.67 -28.60
C ALA A 97 -2.62 8.62 -28.30
N LEU A 98 -2.24 8.62 -27.03
CA LEU A 98 -0.83 8.50 -26.60
C LEU A 98 -0.25 7.11 -26.89
N ARG A 99 -1.02 6.02 -26.74
CA ARG A 99 -0.58 4.67 -27.14
C ARG A 99 -0.40 4.54 -28.66
N HIS A 100 -1.24 5.17 -29.47
CA HIS A 100 -1.09 5.19 -30.91
C HIS A 100 0.07 6.06 -31.40
N LEU A 101 0.46 7.09 -30.66
CA LEU A 101 1.64 7.90 -30.95
C LEU A 101 2.93 7.17 -30.57
N GLY A 102 2.94 6.40 -29.45
CA GLY A 102 4.10 5.61 -29.03
C GLY A 102 4.48 4.46 -29.97
N SER A 103 3.52 3.88 -30.70
CA SER A 103 3.78 2.78 -31.64
C SER A 103 4.33 3.23 -33.00
N LYS A 104 4.36 4.51 -33.32
CA LYS A 104 4.86 5.07 -34.60
C LYS A 104 6.23 5.74 -34.52
N VAL A 105 6.85 5.82 -33.34
CA VAL A 105 8.16 6.44 -33.15
C VAL A 105 9.19 5.40 -32.72
N SER A 106 9.41 4.38 -33.54
CA SER A 106 10.63 3.58 -33.50
C SER A 106 11.67 4.21 -34.43
N GLY A 107 12.20 5.34 -34.02
CA GLY A 107 13.22 6.07 -34.77
C GLY A 107 13.72 7.24 -33.94
N GLY A 108 14.76 7.01 -33.19
CA GLY A 108 15.68 7.95 -32.56
C GLY A 108 15.13 9.33 -32.17
N SER A 109 14.80 9.50 -30.90
CA SER A 109 14.97 10.76 -30.15
C SER A 109 14.36 10.58 -28.76
N SER A 110 15.13 10.86 -27.74
CA SER A 110 14.80 10.89 -26.32
C SER A 110 13.51 11.65 -26.06
N VAL A 111 12.39 10.96 -25.90
CA VAL A 111 11.20 11.55 -25.27
C VAL A 111 11.46 11.59 -23.77
N SER A 112 11.65 12.79 -23.24
CA SER A 112 11.92 13.04 -21.85
C SER A 112 10.79 12.44 -21.00
N VAL A 113 11.11 11.51 -20.14
CA VAL A 113 10.31 11.01 -19.03
C VAL A 113 10.26 12.14 -17.97
N ALA A 114 9.66 13.27 -18.32
CA ALA A 114 9.73 14.50 -17.51
C ALA A 114 8.56 14.64 -16.54
N THR A 115 7.62 13.69 -16.48
CA THR A 115 6.39 13.86 -15.67
C THR A 115 6.32 12.95 -14.45
N ALA A 116 7.14 11.90 -14.35
CA ALA A 116 7.11 10.98 -13.19
C ALA A 116 8.08 11.36 -12.06
N THR A 117 8.82 12.45 -12.16
CA THR A 117 9.91 12.81 -11.23
C THR A 117 9.60 13.97 -10.29
N ALA A 118 8.34 14.33 -10.06
CA ALA A 118 8.01 15.46 -9.19
C ALA A 118 8.38 15.21 -7.71
N GLY A 119 8.39 13.94 -7.25
CA GLY A 119 8.71 13.58 -5.86
C GLY A 119 10.21 13.45 -5.52
N ILE A 120 11.10 13.30 -6.52
CA ILE A 120 12.55 13.15 -6.30
C ILE A 120 13.34 14.31 -6.91
N ARG A 121 12.73 15.43 -7.23
CA ARG A 121 13.41 16.60 -7.78
C ARG A 121 14.46 17.22 -6.83
N GLY A 122 14.58 16.77 -5.58
CA GLY A 122 15.58 17.21 -4.61
C GLY A 122 16.89 16.43 -4.60
N LEU A 123 17.02 15.29 -5.29
CA LEU A 123 18.24 14.48 -5.28
C LEU A 123 19.12 14.73 -6.52
N GLY A 124 19.46 15.99 -6.80
CA GLY A 124 20.56 16.33 -7.70
C GLY A 124 21.92 16.08 -7.03
N GLU A 125 22.96 15.71 -7.81
CA GLU A 125 24.35 15.58 -7.30
C GLU A 125 24.87 16.83 -6.54
N GLY A 126 24.16 17.97 -6.65
CA GLY A 126 24.47 19.21 -5.94
C GLY A 126 23.83 19.37 -4.55
N ASP A 127 22.83 18.57 -4.18
CA ASP A 127 22.10 18.78 -2.93
C ASP A 127 22.70 18.05 -1.73
N VAL A 128 23.49 17.03 -1.96
CA VAL A 128 24.31 16.40 -0.91
C VAL A 128 25.39 17.36 -0.39
N SER A 129 25.78 18.37 -1.20
CA SER A 129 26.83 19.36 -0.84
C SER A 129 26.30 20.73 -0.42
N ARG A 130 24.99 21.02 -0.53
CA ARG A 130 24.42 22.36 -0.25
C ARG A 130 23.50 22.44 0.95
N SER A 131 23.61 21.55 1.92
CA SER A 131 22.89 21.61 3.20
C SER A 131 23.44 22.70 4.16
N THR A 132 23.95 23.83 3.67
CA THR A 132 24.43 24.95 4.49
C THR A 132 23.66 26.25 4.29
N GLY A 133 22.34 26.18 4.07
CA GLY A 133 21.52 27.39 3.86
C GLY A 133 20.12 27.30 4.45
N GLY A 134 19.95 27.67 5.72
CA GLY A 134 18.86 28.47 6.25
C GLY A 134 17.41 28.03 6.03
N GLY A 135 17.03 26.82 6.46
CA GLY A 135 15.65 26.44 6.72
C GLY A 135 15.68 25.28 7.71
N ARG A 136 14.83 25.29 8.73
CA ARG A 136 14.72 24.26 9.77
C ARG A 136 14.19 22.90 9.21
N VAL A 137 14.90 22.31 8.29
CA VAL A 137 14.81 20.90 7.96
C VAL A 137 15.93 20.24 8.73
N GLY A 138 15.61 19.33 9.65
CA GLY A 138 16.59 18.59 10.42
C GLY A 138 17.62 17.91 9.52
N SER A 139 18.82 17.62 10.03
CA SER A 139 19.80 16.89 9.24
C SER A 139 19.22 15.55 8.80
N PRO A 140 19.58 15.02 7.62
CA PRO A 140 19.07 13.74 7.14
C PRO A 140 19.18 12.59 8.15
N GLY A 141 20.21 12.60 8.99
CA GLY A 141 20.40 11.65 10.09
C GLY A 141 19.43 11.83 11.27
N GLU A 142 18.89 13.04 11.50
CA GLU A 142 17.94 13.28 12.59
C GLU A 142 16.58 12.61 12.33
N GLY A 143 16.08 12.68 11.10
CA GLY A 143 14.84 11.98 10.71
C GLY A 143 14.94 10.48 10.94
N LEU A 144 16.05 9.85 10.55
CA LEU A 144 16.28 8.44 10.80
C LEU A 144 16.38 8.13 12.30
N GLN A 145 17.10 8.92 13.08
CA GLN A 145 17.20 8.74 14.52
C GLN A 145 15.82 8.87 15.20
N GLN A 146 14.99 9.80 14.73
CA GLN A 146 13.61 9.93 15.21
C GLN A 146 12.80 8.69 14.84
N ALA A 147 12.90 8.19 13.62
CA ALA A 147 12.25 6.95 13.17
C ALA A 147 12.67 5.75 14.03
N ASP A 148 13.96 5.58 14.30
CA ASP A 148 14.47 4.49 15.14
C ASP A 148 13.95 4.53 16.58
N ARG A 149 13.69 5.71 17.13
CA ARG A 149 13.07 5.88 18.47
C ARG A 149 11.60 5.46 18.49
N LEU A 150 10.93 5.41 17.34
CA LEU A 150 9.53 4.99 17.21
C LEU A 150 9.40 3.47 17.12
N ARG A 151 10.49 2.73 16.96
CA ARG A 151 10.50 1.28 16.78
C ARG A 151 9.77 0.56 17.92
N ALA A 152 8.77 -0.22 17.57
CA ALA A 152 8.05 -1.04 18.54
C ALA A 152 8.80 -2.36 18.82
N SER A 153 8.88 -2.76 20.07
CA SER A 153 9.38 -4.08 20.45
C SER A 153 8.37 -5.17 20.07
N ALA A 154 8.84 -6.43 19.99
CA ALA A 154 7.96 -7.57 19.78
C ALA A 154 6.90 -7.70 20.89
N GLU A 155 7.24 -7.35 22.14
CA GLU A 155 6.32 -7.36 23.28
C GLU A 155 5.23 -6.29 23.12
N ASN A 156 5.61 -5.05 22.76
CA ASN A 156 4.65 -3.99 22.51
C ASN A 156 3.67 -4.37 21.38
N ALA A 157 4.16 -5.04 20.33
CA ALA A 157 3.32 -5.51 19.24
C ALA A 157 2.34 -6.62 19.68
N ARG A 158 2.79 -7.57 20.51
CA ARG A 158 1.91 -8.61 21.08
C ARG A 158 0.86 -8.02 22.02
N THR A 159 1.25 -7.07 22.86
CA THR A 159 0.31 -6.35 23.74
C THR A 159 -0.75 -5.60 22.94
N PHE A 160 -0.32 -4.90 21.89
CA PHE A 160 -1.25 -4.25 20.96
C PHE A 160 -2.20 -5.26 20.31
N ALA A 161 -1.69 -6.37 19.79
CA ALA A 161 -2.50 -7.41 19.15
C ALA A 161 -3.54 -8.01 20.11
N ALA A 162 -3.14 -8.29 21.35
CA ALA A 162 -4.04 -8.79 22.38
C ALA A 162 -5.16 -7.80 22.69
N ALA A 163 -4.83 -6.51 22.86
CA ALA A 163 -5.80 -5.43 23.08
C ALA A 163 -6.75 -5.25 21.89
N ALA A 164 -6.24 -5.46 20.67
CA ALA A 164 -6.99 -5.40 19.41
C ALA A 164 -7.78 -6.69 19.10
N SER A 165 -7.69 -7.72 19.96
CA SER A 165 -8.26 -9.06 19.73
C SER A 165 -7.75 -9.72 18.45
N LEU A 166 -6.52 -9.40 18.04
CA LEU A 166 -5.82 -10.05 16.95
C LEU A 166 -5.09 -11.31 17.46
N GLN A 167 -5.19 -12.39 16.71
CA GLN A 167 -4.57 -13.66 17.07
C GLN A 167 -3.76 -14.20 15.91
N ALA A 168 -2.53 -14.63 16.16
CA ALA A 168 -1.73 -15.33 15.18
C ALA A 168 -2.41 -16.61 14.74
N ARG A 169 -2.44 -16.85 13.42
CA ARG A 169 -3.06 -18.03 12.81
C ARG A 169 -2.05 -18.78 11.96
N ARG A 170 -2.23 -20.08 11.83
CA ARG A 170 -1.49 -20.87 10.86
C ARG A 170 -2.19 -20.78 9.52
N VAL A 171 -1.56 -20.12 8.55
CA VAL A 171 -2.04 -20.00 7.17
C VAL A 171 -0.89 -20.39 6.25
N GLU A 172 -1.17 -21.29 5.31
CA GLU A 172 -0.20 -21.71 4.30
C GLU A 172 0.03 -20.59 3.30
N SER A 173 1.26 -20.52 2.76
CA SER A 173 1.59 -19.57 1.70
C SER A 173 0.79 -19.89 0.44
N LEU A 174 0.32 -18.86 -0.23
CA LEU A 174 -0.41 -19.02 -1.48
C LEU A 174 0.54 -19.48 -2.60
N PRO A 175 0.10 -20.42 -3.47
CA PRO A 175 0.90 -20.85 -4.60
C PRO A 175 1.09 -19.72 -5.61
N ALA A 176 2.21 -19.74 -6.33
CA ALA A 176 2.34 -18.94 -7.53
C ALA A 176 1.32 -19.48 -8.57
N PRO A 177 0.60 -18.62 -9.30
CA PRO A 177 -0.21 -19.05 -10.42
C PRO A 177 0.65 -19.79 -11.45
N GLU A 178 0.11 -20.84 -12.06
CA GLU A 178 0.76 -21.53 -13.17
C GLU A 178 1.06 -20.51 -14.29
N PRO A 179 2.28 -20.51 -14.86
CA PRO A 179 2.60 -19.59 -15.94
C PRO A 179 1.66 -19.87 -17.12
N SER A 180 0.82 -18.89 -17.45
CA SER A 180 0.05 -18.96 -18.69
C SER A 180 1.03 -19.02 -19.86
N SER A 181 0.85 -19.96 -20.77
CA SER A 181 1.75 -20.31 -21.88
C SER A 181 2.01 -19.21 -22.93
N SER A 182 1.70 -17.94 -22.61
CA SER A 182 1.81 -16.80 -23.54
C SER A 182 2.83 -15.73 -23.14
N ALA A 183 3.68 -15.94 -22.15
CA ALA A 183 4.70 -14.97 -21.75
C ALA A 183 6.11 -15.59 -21.80
N SER A 184 6.61 -15.80 -23.01
CA SER A 184 8.04 -16.06 -23.27
C SER A 184 8.60 -14.87 -24.04
N GLU A 185 9.13 -13.88 -23.33
CA GLU A 185 10.19 -13.03 -23.83
C GLU A 185 11.28 -12.92 -22.78
N ALA A 186 12.15 -13.93 -22.78
CA ALA A 186 13.43 -13.85 -22.09
C ALA A 186 14.36 -12.95 -22.88
N VAL A 187 14.58 -11.73 -22.39
CA VAL A 187 15.67 -10.89 -22.89
C VAL A 187 16.99 -11.57 -22.52
N ALA A 188 17.76 -11.94 -23.55
CA ALA A 188 19.07 -12.55 -23.38
C ALA A 188 20.02 -11.61 -22.60
N PRO A 189 20.82 -12.11 -21.64
CA PRO A 189 21.75 -11.30 -20.90
C PRO A 189 22.92 -10.86 -21.79
N THR A 190 23.03 -9.55 -22.01
CA THR A 190 24.28 -8.95 -22.53
C THR A 190 25.30 -8.97 -21.40
N THR A 191 26.48 -9.52 -21.67
CA THR A 191 27.59 -9.61 -20.72
C THR A 191 28.13 -8.20 -20.44
N PRO A 192 28.07 -7.70 -19.18
CA PRO A 192 28.58 -6.38 -18.86
C PRO A 192 30.08 -6.37 -18.64
N ALA A 193 30.70 -5.21 -18.90
CA ALA A 193 32.10 -4.97 -18.58
C ALA A 193 32.39 -5.11 -17.09
N PRO A 194 33.61 -5.56 -16.68
CA PRO A 194 33.92 -5.76 -15.27
C PRO A 194 33.95 -4.44 -14.50
N VAL A 195 33.07 -4.32 -13.51
CA VAL A 195 33.05 -3.21 -12.55
C VAL A 195 34.14 -3.43 -11.50
N ARG A 196 35.02 -2.45 -11.31
CA ARG A 196 36.02 -2.48 -10.21
C ARG A 196 35.32 -2.22 -8.90
N VAL A 197 35.32 -3.19 -7.99
CA VAL A 197 34.76 -3.10 -6.64
C VAL A 197 35.89 -3.03 -5.65
N GLU A 198 35.90 -2.01 -4.79
CA GLU A 198 36.81 -1.97 -3.64
C GLU A 198 36.30 -2.95 -2.56
N ASN A 199 37.20 -3.74 -2.00
CA ASN A 199 36.87 -4.81 -1.07
C ASN A 199 36.46 -4.24 0.29
N GLY A 200 35.23 -4.56 0.74
CA GLY A 200 34.76 -4.31 2.10
C GLY A 200 33.44 -3.58 2.22
N ASP A 201 32.87 -3.06 1.14
CA ASP A 201 31.60 -2.34 1.13
C ASP A 201 30.42 -3.30 0.89
N VAL A 202 29.28 -3.02 1.52
CA VAL A 202 28.01 -3.76 1.32
C VAL A 202 27.62 -3.82 -0.16
N LEU A 203 27.82 -2.72 -0.89
CA LEU A 203 27.63 -2.67 -2.34
C LEU A 203 28.53 -3.65 -3.08
N GLY A 204 29.77 -3.86 -2.61
CA GLY A 204 30.67 -4.86 -3.17
C GLY A 204 30.18 -6.30 -3.00
N HIS A 205 29.55 -6.63 -1.89
CA HIS A 205 28.89 -7.92 -1.68
C HIS A 205 27.66 -8.06 -2.57
N LEU A 206 26.80 -7.04 -2.61
CA LEU A 206 25.61 -7.02 -3.46
C LEU A 206 25.94 -7.23 -4.93
N LEU A 207 27.06 -6.67 -5.43
CA LEU A 207 27.51 -6.83 -6.82
C LEU A 207 27.93 -8.26 -7.14
N LYS A 208 28.32 -9.05 -6.14
CA LYS A 208 28.67 -10.45 -6.31
C LYS A 208 27.44 -11.36 -6.33
N SER A 209 26.60 -11.26 -5.33
CA SER A 209 25.35 -12.01 -5.17
C SER A 209 24.50 -11.40 -4.07
N VAL A 210 23.18 -11.40 -4.26
CA VAL A 210 22.22 -10.95 -3.23
C VAL A 210 22.27 -11.88 -2.01
N GLU A 211 22.48 -13.17 -2.21
CA GLU A 211 22.55 -14.19 -1.14
C GLU A 211 23.79 -14.00 -0.27
N SER A 212 24.84 -13.33 -0.77
CA SER A 212 26.05 -13.05 0.03
C SER A 212 25.87 -11.90 1.01
N VAL A 213 24.75 -11.13 0.91
CA VAL A 213 24.45 -10.01 1.81
C VAL A 213 23.81 -10.55 3.09
N THR A 214 24.49 -10.37 4.22
CA THR A 214 24.00 -10.75 5.55
C THR A 214 22.90 -9.78 6.02
N ASP A 215 22.09 -10.19 7.01
CA ASP A 215 21.05 -9.33 7.60
C ASP A 215 21.63 -8.05 8.21
N ALA A 216 22.82 -8.11 8.80
CA ALA A 216 23.51 -6.94 9.34
C ALA A 216 23.93 -5.95 8.23
N GLN A 217 24.47 -6.47 7.13
CA GLN A 217 24.83 -5.64 5.97
C GLN A 217 23.61 -5.06 5.28
N GLU A 218 22.53 -5.85 5.20
CA GLU A 218 21.25 -5.38 4.68
C GLU A 218 20.66 -4.26 5.54
N ALA A 219 20.72 -4.37 6.87
CA ALA A 219 20.26 -3.35 7.80
C ALA A 219 21.07 -2.05 7.68
N GLU A 220 22.41 -2.16 7.51
CA GLU A 220 23.29 -1.00 7.28
C GLU A 220 22.96 -0.30 5.96
N LEU A 221 22.81 -1.06 4.87
CA LEU A 221 22.38 -0.52 3.57
C LEU A 221 21.00 0.14 3.69
N GLY A 222 20.08 -0.51 4.39
CA GLY A 222 18.72 0.00 4.61
C GLY A 222 18.70 1.31 5.38
N SER A 223 19.56 1.47 6.39
CA SER A 223 19.68 2.73 7.13
C SER A 223 20.16 3.88 6.24
N GLN A 224 21.16 3.62 5.38
CA GLN A 224 21.64 4.59 4.40
C GLN A 224 20.57 4.97 3.37
N MET A 225 19.81 3.98 2.87
CA MET A 225 18.68 4.22 1.98
C MET A 225 17.57 5.02 2.68
N ALA A 226 17.25 4.69 3.93
CA ALA A 226 16.22 5.39 4.71
C ALA A 226 16.55 6.88 4.89
N VAL A 227 17.83 7.22 5.10
CA VAL A 227 18.30 8.62 5.13
C VAL A 227 17.98 9.34 3.82
N LEU A 228 18.24 8.69 2.68
CA LEU A 228 17.97 9.27 1.36
C LEU A 228 16.46 9.42 1.10
N LEU A 229 15.66 8.42 1.49
CA LEU A 229 14.21 8.40 1.29
C LEU A 229 13.47 9.41 2.18
N LEU A 230 14.00 9.68 3.39
CA LEU A 230 13.47 10.70 4.31
C LEU A 230 14.01 12.11 4.04
N HIS A 231 14.92 12.26 3.09
CA HIS A 231 15.52 13.57 2.83
C HIS A 231 14.47 14.62 2.44
N GLY A 232 14.35 15.66 3.26
CA GLY A 232 13.38 16.73 3.06
C GLY A 232 11.91 16.37 3.40
N LYS A 233 11.66 15.17 3.94
CA LYS A 233 10.34 14.70 4.30
C LYS A 233 10.16 14.70 5.82
N PRO A 234 9.27 15.53 6.38
CA PRO A 234 9.00 15.52 7.82
C PRO A 234 8.23 14.26 8.22
N LEU A 235 8.47 13.79 9.42
CA LEU A 235 7.63 12.74 10.01
C LEU A 235 6.30 13.35 10.47
N ASP A 236 5.21 12.58 10.34
CA ASP A 236 3.91 12.99 10.89
C ASP A 236 4.04 13.32 12.38
N PRO A 237 3.58 14.50 12.81
CA PRO A 237 3.78 14.98 14.18
C PRO A 237 2.87 14.31 15.22
N THR A 238 1.94 13.41 14.80
CA THR A 238 0.96 12.75 15.68
C THR A 238 1.59 11.51 16.35
N PRO A 239 1.98 11.58 17.64
CA PRO A 239 2.70 10.47 18.28
C PRO A 239 1.84 9.19 18.37
N GLU A 240 0.53 9.33 18.52
CA GLU A 240 -0.42 8.21 18.62
C GLU A 240 -0.44 7.43 17.31
N LEU A 241 -0.49 8.12 16.17
CA LEU A 241 -0.49 7.52 14.84
C LEU A 241 0.84 6.80 14.57
N GLN A 242 1.96 7.44 14.87
CA GLN A 242 3.29 6.83 14.75
C GLN A 242 3.39 5.54 15.57
N ARG A 243 2.97 5.58 16.85
CA ARG A 243 2.98 4.38 17.71
C ARG A 243 2.07 3.28 17.21
N TYR A 244 0.88 3.64 16.72
CA TYR A 244 -0.08 2.69 16.18
C TYR A 244 0.50 1.97 14.96
N VAL A 245 0.98 2.71 13.97
CA VAL A 245 1.55 2.13 12.74
C VAL A 245 2.76 1.24 13.04
N ASN A 246 3.63 1.66 13.97
CA ASN A 246 4.76 0.83 14.42
C ASN A 246 4.33 -0.48 15.07
N ARG A 247 3.31 -0.46 15.93
CA ARG A 247 2.81 -1.66 16.61
C ARG A 247 2.12 -2.61 15.63
N LEU A 248 1.28 -2.07 14.72
CA LEU A 248 0.60 -2.84 13.70
C LEU A 248 1.60 -3.48 12.73
N GLY A 249 2.53 -2.70 12.19
CA GLY A 249 3.56 -3.21 11.29
C GLY A 249 4.47 -4.22 11.97
N ARG A 250 4.88 -3.97 13.23
CA ARG A 250 5.67 -4.92 14.02
C ARG A 250 4.90 -6.21 14.28
N TRP A 251 3.59 -6.16 14.54
CA TRP A 251 2.75 -7.35 14.68
C TRP A 251 2.71 -8.17 13.40
N LEU A 252 2.54 -7.53 12.24
CA LEU A 252 2.60 -8.18 10.93
C LEU A 252 3.97 -8.83 10.70
N SER A 253 5.07 -8.11 10.95
CA SER A 253 6.43 -8.61 10.73
C SER A 253 6.79 -9.81 11.60
N LEU A 254 6.17 -9.95 12.78
CA LEU A 254 6.31 -11.14 13.63
C LEU A 254 5.75 -12.43 13.00
N GLN A 255 4.89 -12.31 11.99
CA GLN A 255 4.32 -13.44 11.25
C GLN A 255 5.12 -13.77 9.99
N SER A 256 6.17 -13.03 9.69
CA SER A 256 7.01 -13.20 8.51
C SER A 256 8.12 -14.23 8.72
N THR A 257 8.83 -14.56 7.65
CA THR A 257 10.02 -15.43 7.67
C THR A 257 11.27 -14.76 8.27
N ARG A 258 11.23 -13.41 8.46
CA ARG A 258 12.36 -12.63 9.00
C ARG A 258 11.91 -11.71 10.15
N PRO A 259 11.37 -12.28 11.26
CA PRO A 259 10.81 -11.50 12.38
C PRO A 259 11.87 -10.72 13.16
N ASP A 260 13.14 -11.12 13.09
CA ASP A 260 14.22 -10.55 13.91
C ASP A 260 14.93 -9.36 13.27
N LEU A 261 14.55 -8.96 12.04
CA LEU A 261 15.05 -7.71 11.46
C LEU A 261 14.65 -6.51 12.34
N PRO A 262 15.45 -5.43 12.33
CA PRO A 262 15.16 -4.21 13.10
C PRO A 262 14.02 -3.39 12.49
N TRP A 263 12.82 -3.99 12.41
CA TRP A 263 11.65 -3.40 11.80
C TRP A 263 11.29 -2.04 12.38
N THR A 264 11.19 -1.05 11.51
CA THR A 264 10.85 0.34 11.82
C THR A 264 9.79 0.82 10.84
N PHE A 265 8.65 1.24 11.36
CA PHE A 265 7.53 1.75 10.56
C PHE A 265 7.36 3.23 10.82
N VAL A 266 7.26 4.03 9.77
CA VAL A 266 7.28 5.48 9.87
C VAL A 266 6.14 6.09 9.08
N VAL A 267 5.39 7.00 9.70
CA VAL A 267 4.42 7.83 9.00
C VAL A 267 5.11 9.13 8.59
N VAL A 268 5.09 9.41 7.29
CA VAL A 268 5.65 10.62 6.70
C VAL A 268 4.53 11.62 6.46
N ASP A 269 4.76 12.89 6.79
CA ASP A 269 3.78 13.98 6.61
C ASP A 269 3.75 14.45 5.15
N GLU A 270 3.22 13.60 4.29
CA GLU A 270 2.98 13.85 2.86
C GLU A 270 1.54 13.52 2.52
N SER A 271 0.92 14.33 1.64
CA SER A 271 -0.48 14.18 1.25
C SER A 271 -0.71 13.17 0.12
N GLU A 272 0.34 12.73 -0.54
CA GLU A 272 0.29 11.73 -1.61
C GLU A 272 -0.15 10.38 -1.06
N PHE A 273 -0.80 9.57 -1.92
CA PHE A 273 -1.08 8.17 -1.61
C PHE A 273 0.16 7.34 -1.93
N ASN A 274 0.99 7.04 -0.93
CA ASN A 274 2.22 6.29 -1.16
C ASN A 274 2.64 5.47 0.07
N ALA A 275 3.29 4.32 -0.19
CA ALA A 275 4.07 3.55 0.76
C ALA A 275 5.31 3.03 0.05
N TYR A 276 6.37 2.83 0.79
CA TYR A 276 7.64 2.31 0.26
C TYR A 276 8.48 1.73 1.39
N SER A 277 9.41 0.87 1.02
CA SER A 277 10.30 0.22 2.00
C SER A 277 11.77 0.32 1.59
N ALA A 278 12.64 0.03 2.54
CA ALA A 278 14.07 -0.12 2.33
C ALA A 278 14.55 -1.45 2.94
N PRO A 279 15.67 -2.01 2.46
CA PRO A 279 16.25 -3.21 3.03
C PRO A 279 16.41 -3.13 4.56
N GLY A 280 16.52 -4.26 5.23
CA GLY A 280 16.78 -4.29 6.67
C GLY A 280 15.60 -3.90 7.57
N GLY A 281 14.40 -3.67 7.00
CA GLY A 281 13.17 -3.56 7.80
C GLY A 281 12.61 -2.14 7.97
N TYR A 282 13.01 -1.18 7.16
CA TYR A 282 12.38 0.14 7.15
C TYR A 282 11.17 0.16 6.22
N VAL A 283 10.03 0.63 6.73
CA VAL A 283 8.78 0.79 5.99
C VAL A 283 8.22 2.19 6.25
N PHE A 284 7.89 2.89 5.18
CA PHE A 284 7.36 4.25 5.20
C PHE A 284 5.96 4.27 4.61
N VAL A 285 5.06 4.99 5.24
CA VAL A 285 3.70 5.21 4.76
C VAL A 285 3.36 6.69 4.89
N THR A 286 2.78 7.28 3.87
CA THR A 286 2.41 8.68 3.88
C THR A 286 1.12 8.91 4.68
N ARG A 287 0.97 10.09 5.26
CA ARG A 287 -0.26 10.50 5.91
C ARG A 287 -1.44 10.43 4.94
N GLY A 288 -1.24 10.90 3.69
CA GLY A 288 -2.27 10.88 2.68
C GLY A 288 -2.76 9.49 2.28
N LEU A 289 -1.91 8.44 2.39
CA LEU A 289 -2.35 7.06 2.25
C LEU A 289 -3.24 6.64 3.41
N ILE A 290 -2.80 6.91 4.65
CA ILE A 290 -3.55 6.53 5.86
C ILE A 290 -4.93 7.18 5.86
N ASP A 291 -5.02 8.46 5.50
CA ASP A 291 -6.28 9.22 5.46
C ASP A 291 -7.27 8.69 4.39
N ARG A 292 -6.78 7.94 3.41
CA ARG A 292 -7.63 7.31 2.38
C ARG A 292 -7.96 5.85 2.68
N CYS A 293 -7.28 5.21 3.61
CA CYS A 293 -7.66 3.88 4.06
C CYS A 293 -9.03 3.93 4.74
N THR A 294 -9.96 3.10 4.30
CA THR A 294 -11.31 3.02 4.89
C THR A 294 -11.31 2.26 6.20
N ASP A 295 -10.34 1.35 6.39
CA ASP A 295 -10.22 0.54 7.60
C ASP A 295 -8.78 0.09 7.89
N GLU A 296 -8.59 -0.50 9.08
CA GLU A 296 -7.30 -1.03 9.55
C GLU A 296 -6.75 -2.13 8.63
N ALA A 297 -7.60 -2.94 8.01
CA ALA A 297 -7.15 -4.05 7.18
C ALA A 297 -6.53 -3.58 5.86
N GLU A 298 -7.01 -2.47 5.30
CA GLU A 298 -6.39 -1.85 4.12
C GLU A 298 -4.98 -1.39 4.43
N LEU A 299 -4.80 -0.65 5.53
CA LEU A 299 -3.47 -0.23 5.98
C LEU A 299 -2.58 -1.44 6.28
N ALA A 300 -3.10 -2.44 6.97
CA ALA A 300 -2.37 -3.66 7.28
C ALA A 300 -1.95 -4.44 6.01
N GLY A 301 -2.81 -4.49 5.01
CA GLY A 301 -2.51 -5.10 3.71
C GLY A 301 -1.37 -4.41 2.99
N ILE A 302 -1.37 -3.07 2.97
CA ILE A 302 -0.30 -2.26 2.38
C ILE A 302 1.01 -2.43 3.17
N LEU A 303 0.97 -2.34 4.50
CA LEU A 303 2.17 -2.58 5.32
C LEU A 303 2.73 -3.99 5.13
N ALA A 304 1.86 -5.01 5.00
CA ALA A 304 2.28 -6.38 4.73
C ALA A 304 2.91 -6.52 3.34
N HIS A 305 2.46 -5.76 2.35
CA HIS A 305 3.05 -5.70 1.01
C HIS A 305 4.48 -5.14 1.07
N GLU A 306 4.71 -4.07 1.80
CA GLU A 306 6.04 -3.51 2.02
C GLU A 306 6.95 -4.46 2.81
N ILE A 307 6.41 -5.14 3.83
CA ILE A 307 7.12 -6.21 4.55
C ILE A 307 7.53 -7.32 3.58
N ALA A 308 6.66 -7.72 2.66
CA ALA A 308 6.95 -8.75 1.67
C ALA A 308 8.12 -8.37 0.74
N HIS A 309 8.22 -7.11 0.34
CA HIS A 309 9.38 -6.62 -0.43
C HIS A 309 10.69 -6.78 0.34
N VAL A 310 10.68 -6.48 1.64
CA VAL A 310 11.88 -6.62 2.48
C VAL A 310 12.26 -8.08 2.69
N ILE A 311 11.31 -8.94 3.08
CA ILE A 311 11.62 -10.34 3.39
C ILE A 311 12.08 -11.14 2.17
N ASN A 312 11.59 -10.77 0.98
CA ASN A 312 11.98 -11.35 -0.31
C ASN A 312 13.19 -10.66 -0.94
N LYS A 313 13.81 -9.70 -0.26
CA LYS A 313 14.99 -8.94 -0.73
C LYS A 313 14.82 -8.30 -2.11
N HIS A 314 13.59 -7.89 -2.49
CA HIS A 314 13.30 -7.34 -3.81
C HIS A 314 14.15 -6.10 -4.12
N HIS A 315 14.43 -5.26 -3.11
CA HIS A 315 15.34 -4.11 -3.24
C HIS A 315 16.74 -4.53 -3.68
N LEU A 316 17.31 -5.55 -3.04
CA LEU A 316 18.66 -6.02 -3.34
C LEU A 316 18.73 -6.64 -4.73
N HIS A 317 17.72 -7.41 -5.12
CA HIS A 317 17.61 -7.98 -6.47
C HIS A 317 17.49 -6.89 -7.54
N ALA A 318 16.68 -5.86 -7.31
CA ALA A 318 16.54 -4.74 -8.24
C ALA A 318 17.84 -3.93 -8.35
N MET A 319 18.50 -3.62 -7.24
CA MET A 319 19.79 -2.91 -7.24
C MET A 319 20.88 -3.73 -7.94
N HIS A 320 20.96 -5.02 -7.68
CA HIS A 320 21.90 -5.93 -8.35
C HIS A 320 21.65 -5.96 -9.88
N SER A 321 20.39 -6.05 -10.29
CA SER A 321 20.02 -5.99 -11.70
C SER A 321 20.37 -4.64 -12.35
N ALA A 322 20.09 -3.53 -11.64
CA ALA A 322 20.40 -2.17 -12.10
C ALA A 322 21.89 -1.98 -12.41
N VAL A 323 22.77 -2.43 -11.52
CA VAL A 323 24.21 -2.36 -11.74
C VAL A 323 24.63 -3.18 -12.95
N ARG A 324 24.08 -4.38 -13.12
CA ARG A 324 24.36 -5.23 -14.27
C ARG A 324 23.92 -4.63 -15.61
N THR A 325 22.94 -3.74 -15.58
CA THR A 325 22.45 -3.02 -16.77
C THR A 325 23.12 -1.66 -16.97
N GLY A 326 24.16 -1.33 -16.18
CA GLY A 326 24.99 -0.15 -16.37
C GLY A 326 24.59 1.08 -15.55
N VAL A 327 23.66 0.93 -14.60
CA VAL A 327 23.37 2.01 -13.62
C VAL A 327 24.62 2.21 -12.75
N PRO A 328 25.04 3.47 -12.50
CA PRO A 328 26.19 3.74 -11.62
C PRO A 328 26.01 3.08 -10.24
N SER A 329 27.07 2.47 -9.71
CA SER A 329 27.04 1.72 -8.43
C SER A 329 27.07 2.62 -7.19
N ASN A 330 26.78 3.92 -7.30
CA ASN A 330 26.55 4.76 -6.12
C ASN A 330 25.13 4.59 -5.59
N LEU A 331 25.00 4.64 -4.27
CA LEU A 331 23.75 4.34 -3.59
C LEU A 331 22.60 5.25 -4.04
N ALA A 332 22.82 6.54 -4.21
CA ALA A 332 21.75 7.47 -4.61
C ALA A 332 21.20 7.18 -6.00
N ALA A 333 22.06 6.79 -6.96
CA ALA A 333 21.62 6.38 -8.30
C ALA A 333 20.82 5.09 -8.26
N LEU A 334 21.24 4.11 -7.46
CA LEU A 334 20.54 2.84 -7.29
C LEU A 334 19.19 3.01 -6.61
N VAL A 335 19.12 3.80 -5.53
CA VAL A 335 17.86 4.12 -4.84
C VAL A 335 16.88 4.78 -5.80
N ARG A 336 17.34 5.79 -6.55
CA ARG A 336 16.52 6.46 -7.55
C ARG A 336 16.02 5.51 -8.63
N HIS A 337 16.89 4.65 -9.15
CA HIS A 337 16.55 3.68 -10.17
C HIS A 337 15.46 2.71 -9.69
N VAL A 338 15.65 2.13 -8.51
CA VAL A 338 14.69 1.18 -7.91
C VAL A 338 13.35 1.86 -7.60
N HIS A 339 13.41 3.09 -7.06
CA HIS A 339 12.20 3.83 -6.68
C HIS A 339 11.37 4.28 -7.90
N VAL A 340 12.02 4.58 -9.04
CA VAL A 340 11.32 5.01 -10.26
C VAL A 340 10.80 3.83 -11.09
N LEU A 341 11.55 2.73 -11.16
CA LEU A 341 11.20 1.59 -12.02
C LEU A 341 10.51 0.44 -11.28
N GLY A 342 10.46 0.49 -9.94
CA GLY A 342 9.90 -0.57 -9.11
C GLY A 342 10.72 -1.87 -9.17
N TYR A 343 10.09 -2.96 -8.73
CA TYR A 343 10.74 -4.27 -8.63
C TYR A 343 10.38 -5.22 -9.77
N GLY A 344 9.45 -4.81 -10.63
CA GLY A 344 8.93 -5.61 -11.73
C GLY A 344 7.75 -6.50 -11.33
N ALA A 345 6.93 -6.87 -12.32
CA ALA A 345 5.64 -7.52 -12.11
C ALA A 345 5.71 -8.82 -11.30
N GLN A 346 6.74 -9.65 -11.48
CA GLN A 346 6.87 -10.91 -10.72
C GLN A 346 7.10 -10.67 -9.23
N ALA A 347 7.93 -9.68 -8.88
CA ALA A 347 8.19 -9.31 -7.50
C ALA A 347 6.94 -8.71 -6.84
N GLU A 348 6.18 -7.89 -7.58
CA GLU A 348 4.92 -7.34 -7.13
C GLU A 348 3.87 -8.42 -6.84
N HIS A 349 3.69 -9.36 -7.77
CA HIS A 349 2.77 -10.48 -7.57
C HIS A 349 3.19 -11.40 -6.41
N ALA A 350 4.50 -11.57 -6.20
CA ALA A 350 5.00 -12.31 -5.05
C ALA A 350 4.74 -11.56 -3.74
N ALA A 351 4.98 -10.25 -3.71
CA ALA A 351 4.69 -9.40 -2.56
C ALA A 351 3.20 -9.38 -2.21
N ASP A 352 2.32 -9.31 -3.21
CA ASP A 352 0.87 -9.35 -3.01
C ASP A 352 0.40 -10.66 -2.35
N ARG A 353 0.87 -11.81 -2.85
CA ARG A 353 0.53 -13.11 -2.27
C ARG A 353 1.01 -13.26 -0.84
N GLU A 354 2.24 -12.82 -0.57
CA GLU A 354 2.79 -12.85 0.78
C GLU A 354 2.05 -11.87 1.70
N ALA A 355 1.68 -10.69 1.22
CA ALA A 355 0.97 -9.68 2.00
C ALA A 355 -0.38 -10.19 2.52
N VAL A 356 -1.23 -10.75 1.63
CA VAL A 356 -2.54 -11.31 2.05
C VAL A 356 -2.36 -12.49 2.99
N THR A 357 -1.30 -13.28 2.81
CA THR A 357 -0.94 -14.39 3.71
C THR A 357 -0.51 -13.88 5.08
N LEU A 358 0.35 -12.85 5.15
CA LEU A 358 0.80 -12.22 6.39
C LEU A 358 -0.37 -11.59 7.16
N ALA A 359 -1.26 -10.87 6.47
CA ALA A 359 -2.46 -10.31 7.08
C ALA A 359 -3.32 -11.41 7.71
N ALA A 360 -3.57 -12.51 6.98
CA ALA A 360 -4.32 -13.65 7.49
C ALA A 360 -3.63 -14.31 8.69
N ARG A 361 -2.30 -14.49 8.66
CA ARG A 361 -1.49 -15.02 9.77
C ARG A 361 -1.54 -14.12 11.00
N ALA A 362 -1.59 -12.82 10.79
CA ALA A 362 -1.72 -11.82 11.86
C ALA A 362 -3.14 -11.73 12.46
N GLY A 363 -4.11 -12.48 11.92
CA GLY A 363 -5.50 -12.43 12.37
C GLY A 363 -6.27 -11.21 11.86
N LEU A 364 -5.72 -10.53 10.85
CA LEU A 364 -6.35 -9.44 10.13
C LEU A 364 -7.08 -9.97 8.90
N ASP A 365 -7.92 -9.13 8.31
CA ASP A 365 -8.66 -9.48 7.09
C ASP A 365 -7.72 -9.45 5.87
N PRO A 366 -7.50 -10.59 5.19
CA PRO A 366 -6.62 -10.66 4.03
C PRO A 366 -7.12 -9.89 2.81
N PHE A 367 -8.40 -9.53 2.77
CA PHE A 367 -8.98 -8.74 1.67
C PHE A 367 -8.72 -7.24 1.81
N GLY A 368 -8.02 -6.77 2.86
CA GLY A 368 -7.63 -5.37 3.00
C GLY A 368 -6.78 -4.88 1.83
N LEU A 369 -5.74 -5.64 1.43
CA LEU A 369 -4.94 -5.28 0.25
C LEU A 369 -5.77 -5.28 -1.04
N VAL A 370 -6.67 -6.26 -1.20
CA VAL A 370 -7.57 -6.31 -2.37
C VAL A 370 -8.43 -5.05 -2.42
N SER A 371 -8.98 -4.62 -1.27
CA SER A 371 -9.78 -3.38 -1.18
C SER A 371 -8.96 -2.14 -1.55
N ALA A 372 -7.75 -2.00 -1.02
CA ALA A 372 -6.86 -0.89 -1.35
C ALA A 372 -6.51 -0.86 -2.85
N LEU A 373 -6.19 -2.01 -3.46
CA LEU A 373 -5.91 -2.09 -4.89
C LEU A 373 -7.13 -1.76 -5.76
N VAL A 374 -8.33 -2.10 -5.32
CA VAL A 374 -9.58 -1.72 -6.02
C VAL A 374 -9.75 -0.21 -5.98
N GLN A 375 -9.48 0.45 -4.85
CA GLN A 375 -9.53 1.92 -4.75
C GLN A 375 -8.50 2.58 -5.66
N VAL A 376 -7.24 2.13 -5.62
CA VAL A 376 -6.17 2.62 -6.51
C VAL A 376 -6.58 2.51 -7.98
N ASN A 377 -7.13 1.36 -8.38
CA ASN A 377 -7.59 1.13 -9.75
C ASN A 377 -8.75 2.06 -10.16
N ALA A 378 -9.62 2.43 -9.23
CA ALA A 378 -10.74 3.33 -9.47
C ALA A 378 -10.33 4.80 -9.61
N LEU A 379 -9.31 5.23 -8.85
CA LEU A 379 -8.76 6.59 -8.93
C LEU A 379 -7.98 6.83 -10.24
N GLY A 380 -7.58 5.76 -10.93
CA GLY A 380 -6.79 5.81 -12.16
C GLY A 380 -5.30 5.98 -11.89
N ASP A 381 -4.49 5.37 -12.76
CA ASP A 381 -3.01 5.29 -12.58
C ASP A 381 -2.29 6.66 -12.67
N SER A 382 -3.00 7.76 -13.04
CA SER A 382 -2.36 9.04 -13.36
C SER A 382 -2.08 9.95 -12.16
N ASP A 383 -2.71 9.71 -11.01
CA ASP A 383 -2.65 10.65 -9.86
C ASP A 383 -1.98 10.06 -8.62
N LEU A 384 -1.47 8.82 -8.71
CA LEU A 384 -0.94 8.11 -7.56
C LEU A 384 0.52 7.72 -7.79
N GLN A 385 1.44 8.24 -6.98
CA GLN A 385 2.86 7.83 -6.98
C GLN A 385 3.01 6.32 -6.67
N PHE A 386 2.06 5.75 -5.94
CA PHE A 386 1.99 4.31 -5.70
C PHE A 386 1.86 3.50 -7.00
N ALA A 387 1.10 4.00 -7.98
CA ALA A 387 0.93 3.33 -9.28
C ALA A 387 2.20 3.41 -10.15
N ASP A 388 3.04 4.42 -9.97
CA ASP A 388 4.29 4.56 -10.73
C ASP A 388 5.36 3.54 -10.27
N ALA A 389 5.42 3.26 -8.96
CA ALA A 389 6.35 2.29 -8.38
C ALA A 389 5.83 0.84 -8.46
N HIS A 390 4.51 0.65 -8.46
CA HIS A 390 3.83 -0.64 -8.44
C HIS A 390 2.91 -0.79 -9.65
N PRO A 391 3.27 -1.60 -10.67
CA PRO A 391 2.54 -1.64 -11.92
C PRO A 391 1.12 -2.18 -11.78
N GLN A 392 0.26 -1.60 -12.59
CA GLN A 392 -1.11 -1.99 -12.99
C GLN A 392 -1.92 -2.77 -11.92
N SER A 393 -2.59 -2.04 -11.04
CA SER A 393 -3.49 -2.57 -10.00
C SER A 393 -4.45 -3.64 -10.51
N ARG A 394 -4.91 -3.52 -11.76
CA ARG A 394 -5.80 -4.50 -12.38
C ARG A 394 -5.15 -5.88 -12.55
N LEU A 395 -3.91 -5.93 -13.04
CA LEU A 395 -3.19 -7.21 -13.20
C LEU A 395 -2.88 -7.83 -11.84
N ARG A 396 -2.53 -7.02 -10.85
CA ARG A 396 -2.31 -7.47 -9.48
C ARG A 396 -3.57 -8.09 -8.89
N LEU A 397 -4.75 -7.46 -9.09
CA LEU A 397 -6.04 -8.00 -8.65
C LEU A 397 -6.37 -9.33 -9.33
N ASP A 398 -6.14 -9.46 -10.65
CA ASP A 398 -6.40 -10.71 -11.37
C ASP A 398 -5.47 -11.85 -10.89
N HIS A 399 -4.20 -11.54 -10.59
CA HIS A 399 -3.26 -12.51 -10.00
C HIS A 399 -3.63 -12.91 -8.57
N LEU A 400 -4.05 -11.94 -7.74
CA LEU A 400 -4.53 -12.23 -6.38
C LEU A 400 -5.79 -13.10 -6.41
N GLU A 401 -6.74 -12.83 -7.30
CA GLU A 401 -7.95 -13.64 -7.48
C GLU A 401 -7.57 -15.10 -7.78
N GLN A 402 -6.65 -15.33 -8.71
CA GLN A 402 -6.18 -16.68 -9.06
C GLN A 402 -5.46 -17.36 -7.90
N ALA A 403 -4.54 -16.66 -7.22
CA ALA A 403 -3.76 -17.21 -6.12
C ALA A 403 -4.63 -17.51 -4.89
N MET A 404 -5.49 -16.59 -4.51
CA MET A 404 -6.40 -16.75 -3.38
C MET A 404 -7.46 -17.81 -3.64
N ALA A 405 -8.05 -17.82 -4.84
CA ALA A 405 -9.05 -18.83 -5.25
C ALA A 405 -10.02 -19.20 -4.11
N ARG A 406 -10.46 -18.21 -3.34
CA ARG A 406 -11.31 -18.29 -2.14
C ARG A 406 -10.71 -19.03 -0.93
N ARG A 407 -9.41 -19.39 -0.97
CA ARG A 407 -8.73 -20.07 0.15
C ARG A 407 -8.70 -19.25 1.43
N LEU A 408 -8.69 -17.92 1.30
CA LEU A 408 -8.62 -16.98 2.42
C LEU A 408 -10.01 -16.44 2.87
N ASP A 409 -11.10 -16.79 2.22
CA ASP A 409 -12.45 -16.38 2.63
C ASP A 409 -12.77 -16.74 4.10
N PRO A 410 -12.42 -17.95 4.59
CA PRO A 410 -12.66 -18.28 6.01
C PRO A 410 -11.86 -17.42 7.00
N GLN A 411 -10.73 -16.84 6.58
CA GLN A 411 -9.89 -15.99 7.40
C GLN A 411 -10.35 -14.52 7.40
N ALA A 412 -11.09 -14.10 6.38
CA ALA A 412 -11.60 -12.74 6.24
C ALA A 412 -12.59 -12.35 7.35
N GLY A 413 -13.25 -13.34 7.95
CA GLY A 413 -14.22 -13.10 9.02
C GLY A 413 -15.54 -12.51 8.53
N THR A 414 -16.44 -12.30 9.48
CA THR A 414 -17.79 -11.74 9.24
C THR A 414 -18.02 -10.45 10.03
N LYS A 415 -17.03 -9.97 10.78
CA LYS A 415 -17.15 -8.74 11.55
C LYS A 415 -17.04 -7.53 10.64
N ALA A 416 -17.72 -6.45 11.00
CA ALA A 416 -17.54 -5.16 10.38
C ALA A 416 -16.05 -4.74 10.47
N ALA A 417 -15.57 -4.09 9.44
CA ALA A 417 -14.24 -3.54 9.42
C ALA A 417 -14.06 -2.49 10.54
N VAL A 418 -12.88 -2.46 11.16
CA VAL A 418 -12.52 -1.49 12.18
C VAL A 418 -11.81 -0.34 11.51
N THR A 419 -12.29 0.90 11.70
CA THR A 419 -11.61 2.08 11.16
C THR A 419 -10.33 2.39 11.96
N ILE A 420 -9.40 3.10 11.33
CA ILE A 420 -8.16 3.53 11.99
C ILE A 420 -8.48 4.44 13.17
N GLU A 421 -9.45 5.33 13.04
CA GLU A 421 -9.92 6.23 14.12
C GLU A 421 -10.44 5.45 15.32
N GLN A 422 -11.34 4.47 15.11
CA GLN A 422 -11.83 3.60 16.18
C GLN A 422 -10.69 2.86 16.89
N ARG A 423 -9.65 2.46 16.13
CA ARG A 423 -8.50 1.81 16.70
C ARG A 423 -7.65 2.78 17.54
N LEU A 424 -7.42 3.99 17.06
CA LEU A 424 -6.70 5.04 17.80
C LEU A 424 -7.45 5.43 19.09
N GLU A 425 -8.75 5.65 19.04
CA GLU A 425 -9.57 5.94 20.22
C GLU A 425 -9.49 4.83 21.26
N SER A 426 -9.60 3.57 20.83
CA SER A 426 -9.51 2.41 21.73
C SER A 426 -8.12 2.24 22.37
N SER A 427 -7.08 2.78 21.76
CA SER A 427 -5.70 2.71 22.23
C SER A 427 -5.32 3.85 23.19
N THR A 428 -6.05 4.97 23.16
CA THR A 428 -5.86 6.12 24.07
C THR A 428 -6.56 5.95 25.42
N LEU A 429 -7.52 5.05 25.51
CA LEU A 429 -8.27 4.77 26.73
C LEU A 429 -7.61 3.70 27.65
N LYS A 430 -6.45 3.19 27.29
CA LYS A 430 -5.64 2.21 28.06
C LYS A 430 -4.22 2.70 28.24
#